data_68759a8973999c1a6c58f368ee38211f
#
_entry.id   68759a8973999c1a6c58f368ee38211f
#
_cell.length_a   1.000
_cell.length_b   1.000
_cell.length_c   1.000
_cell.angle_alpha   90.00
_cell.angle_beta   90.00
_cell.angle_gamma   90.00
#
_symmetry.space_group_name_H-M   'P 1'
#
loop_
_entity.id
_entity.type
_entity.pdbx_description
1 polymer ?
#
loop_
_entity_poly.entity_id
_entity_poly.type
_entity_poly.pdbx_seq_one_letter_code
_entity_poly.pdbx_strand_id
1 'polypeptide(L)'
;YSGTEELMDSEEGLARYNRDVVKKIAQGFGMKKHAGQRMSVLEFGAGTGVLAEIWESDYGISPTCVEIAPSLQKILIRKGFKTLENIAKLSQEQSFIYTSNVLEHIEDDLAALRQIRSHLEIEGKLAIYVPALPILFSDLDRRVGHFRRYRKRELITKVESAGFRIEYCHYNDCLGVLAWLALKII
;
A
#
# COMPACT_ATOMS: atom_id res chain seq x y z
N TYR A 1 -13.32 -10.74 -6.76
CA TYR A 1 -12.56 -9.63 -7.34
C TYR A 1 -12.41 -9.90 -8.83
N SER A 2 -13.18 -9.22 -9.67
CA SER A 2 -13.23 -9.44 -11.13
C SER A 2 -12.16 -8.61 -11.90
N GLY A 3 -11.26 -7.93 -11.21
CA GLY A 3 -10.32 -6.99 -11.80
C GLY A 3 -8.86 -7.44 -11.88
N THR A 4 -8.57 -8.75 -11.82
CA THR A 4 -7.17 -9.22 -11.82
C THR A 4 -6.46 -8.91 -13.16
N GLU A 5 -7.15 -9.05 -14.30
CA GLU A 5 -6.58 -8.74 -15.63
C GLU A 5 -6.40 -7.23 -15.81
N GLU A 6 -7.41 -6.42 -15.45
CA GLU A 6 -7.33 -4.96 -15.49
C GLU A 6 -6.22 -4.41 -14.56
N LEU A 7 -5.98 -5.06 -13.42
CA LEU A 7 -4.90 -4.72 -12.51
C LEU A 7 -3.53 -4.96 -13.18
N MET A 8 -3.34 -6.10 -13.83
CA MET A 8 -2.09 -6.45 -14.52
C MET A 8 -1.76 -5.49 -15.66
N ASP A 9 -2.74 -5.15 -16.51
CA ASP A 9 -2.54 -4.21 -17.62
C ASP A 9 -2.23 -2.79 -17.13
N SER A 10 -2.82 -2.35 -16.02
CA SER A 10 -2.54 -1.04 -15.43
C SER A 10 -1.15 -0.94 -14.80
N GLU A 11 -0.63 -2.04 -14.26
CA GLU A 11 0.67 -2.07 -13.56
C GLU A 11 1.85 -1.91 -14.51
N GLU A 12 1.81 -2.47 -15.72
CA GLU A 12 2.87 -2.28 -16.73
C GLU A 12 2.99 -0.81 -17.18
N GLY A 13 1.86 -0.11 -17.35
CA GLY A 13 1.83 1.30 -17.72
C GLY A 13 2.33 2.25 -16.61
N LEU A 14 2.38 1.80 -15.36
CA LEU A 14 2.69 2.60 -14.18
C LEU A 14 4.07 2.30 -13.55
N ALA A 15 4.96 1.62 -14.26
CA ALA A 15 6.27 1.18 -13.71
C ALA A 15 7.09 2.31 -13.07
N ARG A 16 7.10 3.51 -13.68
CA ARG A 16 7.80 4.70 -13.12
C ARG A 16 7.11 5.21 -11.86
N TYR A 17 5.79 5.24 -11.86
CA TYR A 17 4.98 5.65 -10.73
C TYR A 17 5.16 4.70 -9.54
N ASN A 18 5.10 3.39 -9.77
CA ASN A 18 5.29 2.38 -8.74
C ASN A 18 6.69 2.47 -8.10
N ARG A 19 7.74 2.72 -8.90
CA ARG A 19 9.10 2.98 -8.37
C ARG A 19 9.16 4.24 -7.52
N ASP A 20 8.46 5.30 -7.90
CA ASP A 20 8.41 6.54 -7.13
C ASP A 20 7.67 6.34 -5.80
N VAL A 21 6.59 5.56 -5.78
CA VAL A 21 5.87 5.17 -4.56
C VAL A 21 6.80 4.41 -3.62
N VAL A 22 7.45 3.34 -4.08
CA VAL A 22 8.41 2.55 -3.26
C VAL A 22 9.55 3.42 -2.75
N LYS A 23 10.11 4.30 -3.59
CA LYS A 23 11.17 5.22 -3.20
C LYS A 23 10.73 6.15 -2.05
N LYS A 24 9.53 6.71 -2.11
CA LYS A 24 8.97 7.57 -1.06
C LYS A 24 8.72 6.81 0.23
N ILE A 25 8.21 5.59 0.15
CA ILE A 25 8.02 4.70 1.31
C ILE A 25 9.38 4.41 1.96
N ALA A 26 10.37 3.99 1.16
CA ALA A 26 11.71 3.69 1.65
C ALA A 26 12.39 4.90 2.32
N GLN A 27 12.23 6.09 1.74
CA GLN A 27 12.71 7.35 2.34
C GLN A 27 12.05 7.62 3.69
N GLY A 28 10.73 7.41 3.79
CA GLY A 28 10.00 7.52 5.06
C GLY A 28 10.48 6.55 6.13
N PHE A 29 10.93 5.38 5.72
CA PHE A 29 11.54 4.40 6.62
C PHE A 29 13.02 4.69 6.92
N GLY A 30 13.64 5.68 6.28
CA GLY A 30 15.06 5.98 6.41
C GLY A 30 15.97 4.99 5.69
N MET A 31 15.44 4.24 4.74
CA MET A 31 16.18 3.22 4.01
C MET A 31 16.99 3.79 2.86
N LYS A 32 18.16 3.21 2.63
CA LYS A 32 19.04 3.52 1.47
C LYS A 32 19.08 2.30 0.53
N LYS A 33 19.16 2.58 -0.78
CA LYS A 33 19.32 1.53 -1.78
C LYS A 33 20.58 0.68 -1.48
N HIS A 34 20.43 -0.64 -1.60
CA HIS A 34 21.51 -1.62 -1.46
C HIS A 34 22.36 -1.54 -0.16
N ALA A 35 21.75 -1.06 0.93
CA ALA A 35 22.47 -0.90 2.21
C ALA A 35 22.71 -2.20 3.00
N GLY A 36 22.26 -3.37 2.50
CA GLY A 36 22.43 -4.66 3.15
C GLY A 36 21.74 -4.77 4.52
N GLN A 37 20.76 -3.94 4.79
CA GLN A 37 20.05 -3.90 6.08
C GLN A 37 19.12 -5.12 6.20
N ARG A 38 19.30 -5.90 7.27
CA ARG A 38 18.35 -6.95 7.65
C ARG A 38 17.16 -6.33 8.38
N MET A 39 16.15 -5.91 7.62
CA MET A 39 14.93 -5.35 8.14
C MET A 39 13.75 -6.22 7.70
N SER A 40 12.80 -6.46 8.60
CA SER A 40 11.56 -7.13 8.25
C SER A 40 10.59 -6.11 7.66
N VAL A 41 10.21 -6.33 6.42
CA VAL A 41 9.26 -5.48 5.67
C VAL A 41 8.06 -6.33 5.29
N LEU A 42 6.86 -5.80 5.49
CA LEU A 42 5.61 -6.43 5.08
C LEU A 42 4.82 -5.49 4.18
N GLU A 43 4.31 -6.02 3.07
CA GLU A 43 3.31 -5.38 2.23
C GLU A 43 1.92 -5.88 2.60
N PHE A 44 1.06 -4.96 3.03
CA PHE A 44 -0.34 -5.26 3.35
C PHE A 44 -1.23 -4.94 2.15
N GLY A 45 -1.79 -5.99 1.51
CA GLY A 45 -2.51 -5.93 0.24
C GLY A 45 -1.54 -5.88 -0.94
N ALA A 46 -0.78 -6.97 -1.13
CA ALA A 46 0.34 -6.98 -2.09
C ALA A 46 -0.08 -7.07 -3.57
N GLY A 47 -1.35 -7.38 -3.85
CA GLY A 47 -1.82 -7.52 -5.23
C GLY A 47 -1.01 -8.55 -6.01
N THR A 48 -0.49 -8.15 -7.16
CA THR A 48 0.38 -8.97 -8.01
C THR A 48 1.84 -8.98 -7.57
N GLY A 49 2.22 -8.16 -6.56
CA GLY A 49 3.58 -8.06 -6.03
C GLY A 49 4.50 -7.10 -6.77
N VAL A 50 3.99 -6.19 -7.58
CA VAL A 50 4.80 -5.22 -8.34
C VAL A 50 5.65 -4.34 -7.43
N LEU A 51 5.10 -3.87 -6.31
CA LEU A 51 5.88 -3.08 -5.35
C LEU A 51 6.91 -3.95 -4.62
N ALA A 52 6.56 -5.20 -4.28
CA ALA A 52 7.50 -6.15 -3.67
C ALA A 52 8.69 -6.45 -4.59
N GLU A 53 8.47 -6.61 -5.90
CA GLU A 53 9.57 -6.77 -6.89
C GLU A 53 10.49 -5.54 -6.95
N ILE A 54 9.93 -4.34 -6.82
CA ILE A 54 10.72 -3.10 -6.76
C ILE A 54 11.54 -3.03 -5.46
N TRP A 55 10.97 -3.45 -4.32
CA TRP A 55 11.71 -3.55 -3.06
C TRP A 55 12.89 -4.51 -3.19
N GLU A 56 12.68 -5.66 -3.83
CA GLU A 56 13.74 -6.65 -4.05
C GLU A 56 14.81 -6.12 -4.99
N SER A 57 14.42 -5.56 -6.15
CA SER A 57 15.36 -5.07 -7.16
C SER A 57 16.15 -3.83 -6.72
N ASP A 58 15.50 -2.86 -6.07
CA ASP A 58 16.08 -1.55 -5.77
C ASP A 58 16.72 -1.50 -4.37
N TYR A 59 16.27 -2.32 -3.43
CA TYR A 59 16.72 -2.29 -2.02
C TYR A 59 17.30 -3.62 -1.52
N GLY A 60 17.17 -4.71 -2.27
CA GLY A 60 17.61 -6.05 -1.85
C GLY A 60 16.79 -6.62 -0.69
N ILE A 61 15.54 -6.17 -0.54
CA ILE A 61 14.62 -6.57 0.51
C ILE A 61 13.45 -7.29 -0.13
N SER A 62 13.22 -8.56 0.26
CA SER A 62 12.06 -9.33 -0.16
C SER A 62 10.96 -9.21 0.90
N PRO A 63 9.89 -8.42 0.68
CA PRO A 63 8.84 -8.24 1.66
C PRO A 63 8.04 -9.51 1.90
N THR A 64 7.51 -9.68 3.12
CA THR A 64 6.40 -10.62 3.33
C THR A 64 5.13 -9.99 2.77
N CYS A 65 4.44 -10.70 1.88
CA CYS A 65 3.23 -10.23 1.21
C CYS A 65 1.98 -10.75 1.93
N VAL A 66 1.07 -9.86 2.30
CA VAL A 66 -0.28 -10.22 2.76
C VAL A 66 -1.25 -9.90 1.62
N GLU A 67 -1.99 -10.92 1.16
CA GLU A 67 -2.97 -10.79 0.08
C GLU A 67 -4.16 -11.73 0.32
N ILE A 68 -5.39 -11.19 0.26
CA ILE A 68 -6.60 -11.97 0.55
C ILE A 68 -7.08 -12.80 -0.65
N ALA A 69 -6.84 -12.33 -1.89
CA ALA A 69 -7.32 -12.98 -3.10
C ALA A 69 -6.48 -14.22 -3.45
N PRO A 70 -7.06 -15.45 -3.48
CA PRO A 70 -6.30 -16.67 -3.74
C PRO A 70 -5.60 -16.70 -5.10
N SER A 71 -6.17 -16.03 -6.11
CA SER A 71 -5.57 -15.91 -7.44
C SER A 71 -4.26 -15.11 -7.39
N LEU A 72 -4.23 -13.99 -6.66
CA LEU A 72 -3.07 -13.12 -6.48
C LEU A 72 -2.03 -13.78 -5.58
N GLN A 73 -2.44 -14.49 -4.53
CA GLN A 73 -1.52 -15.29 -3.70
C GLN A 73 -0.71 -16.29 -4.53
N LYS A 74 -1.36 -16.97 -5.49
CA LYS A 74 -0.67 -17.90 -6.40
C LYS A 74 0.39 -17.20 -7.26
N ILE A 75 0.14 -15.95 -7.66
CA ILE A 75 1.10 -15.13 -8.41
C ILE A 75 2.30 -14.79 -7.52
N LEU A 76 2.05 -14.29 -6.32
CA LEU A 76 3.09 -13.95 -5.35
C LEU A 76 3.99 -15.14 -4.99
N ILE A 77 3.38 -16.31 -4.74
CA ILE A 77 4.11 -17.54 -4.45
C ILE A 77 4.99 -17.97 -5.65
N ARG A 78 4.46 -17.88 -6.88
CA ARG A 78 5.24 -18.18 -8.09
C ARG A 78 6.41 -17.21 -8.31
N LYS A 79 6.28 -15.96 -7.87
CA LYS A 79 7.34 -14.96 -7.87
C LYS A 79 8.37 -15.17 -6.74
N GLY A 80 8.13 -16.12 -5.83
CA GLY A 80 9.05 -16.46 -4.73
C GLY A 80 8.81 -15.69 -3.44
N PHE A 81 7.75 -14.87 -3.34
CA PHE A 81 7.47 -14.11 -2.13
C PHE A 81 6.84 -14.98 -1.03
N LYS A 82 7.26 -14.74 0.21
CA LYS A 82 6.55 -15.26 1.38
C LYS A 82 5.17 -14.61 1.43
N THR A 83 4.12 -15.42 1.26
CA THR A 83 2.74 -14.94 1.10
C THR A 83 1.86 -15.46 2.23
N LEU A 84 1.07 -14.58 2.82
CA LEU A 84 0.09 -14.87 3.86
C LEU A 84 -1.29 -14.38 3.38
N GLU A 85 -2.34 -15.14 3.66
CA GLU A 85 -3.72 -14.74 3.33
C GLU A 85 -4.28 -13.68 4.29
N ASN A 86 -3.70 -13.60 5.49
CA ASN A 86 -4.12 -12.66 6.54
C ASN A 86 -2.91 -12.31 7.40
N ILE A 87 -2.81 -11.04 7.81
CA ILE A 87 -1.75 -10.56 8.69
C ILE A 87 -1.75 -11.27 10.06
N ALA A 88 -2.92 -11.76 10.53
CA ALA A 88 -3.00 -12.52 11.78
C ALA A 88 -2.22 -13.86 11.75
N LYS A 89 -1.82 -14.35 10.56
CA LYS A 89 -0.95 -15.51 10.41
C LYS A 89 0.54 -15.17 10.52
N LEU A 90 0.86 -13.91 10.71
CA LEU A 90 2.24 -13.47 10.89
C LEU A 90 2.76 -13.96 12.25
N SER A 91 3.91 -14.63 12.24
CA SER A 91 4.52 -15.23 13.44
C SER A 91 5.49 -14.30 14.18
N GLN A 92 5.85 -13.17 13.58
CA GLN A 92 6.84 -12.23 14.11
C GLN A 92 6.41 -10.80 13.78
N GLU A 93 6.61 -9.88 14.74
CA GLU A 93 6.43 -8.46 14.50
C GLU A 93 7.36 -7.96 13.38
N GLN A 94 6.94 -6.89 12.73
CA GLN A 94 7.68 -6.29 11.60
C GLN A 94 8.26 -4.94 12.00
N SER A 95 9.47 -4.68 11.55
CA SER A 95 10.07 -3.34 11.71
C SER A 95 9.36 -2.31 10.82
N PHE A 96 8.89 -2.74 9.64
CA PHE A 96 8.21 -1.88 8.68
C PHE A 96 7.03 -2.59 8.03
N ILE A 97 5.90 -1.89 7.97
CA ILE A 97 4.73 -2.30 7.18
C ILE A 97 4.37 -1.16 6.24
N TYR A 98 4.04 -1.49 5.00
CA TYR A 98 3.44 -0.52 4.10
C TYR A 98 2.19 -1.07 3.43
N THR A 99 1.31 -0.15 3.01
CA THR A 99 0.10 -0.45 2.27
C THR A 99 -0.12 0.63 1.23
N SER A 100 -0.46 0.22 0.01
CA SER A 100 -0.67 1.12 -1.11
C SER A 100 -1.93 0.76 -1.86
N ASN A 101 -2.89 1.69 -1.90
CA ASN A 101 -4.20 1.53 -2.55
C ASN A 101 -4.95 0.28 -2.06
N VAL A 102 -5.10 0.13 -0.75
CA VAL A 102 -5.77 -1.00 -0.10
C VAL A 102 -6.83 -0.54 0.90
N LEU A 103 -6.54 0.45 1.74
CA LEU A 103 -7.45 0.85 2.83
C LEU A 103 -8.79 1.39 2.31
N GLU A 104 -8.81 1.98 1.12
CA GLU A 104 -10.02 2.41 0.44
C GLU A 104 -10.98 1.27 0.07
N HIS A 105 -10.47 0.04 -0.03
CA HIS A 105 -11.24 -1.17 -0.31
C HIS A 105 -11.72 -1.89 0.95
N ILE A 106 -11.35 -1.40 2.14
CA ILE A 106 -11.72 -2.01 3.42
C ILE A 106 -12.81 -1.17 4.09
N GLU A 107 -13.96 -1.77 4.35
CA GLU A 107 -15.09 -1.05 4.96
C GLU A 107 -14.75 -0.55 6.37
N ASP A 108 -14.19 -1.42 7.24
CA ASP A 108 -13.64 -1.06 8.55
C ASP A 108 -12.12 -0.90 8.49
N ASP A 109 -11.68 0.18 7.85
CA ASP A 109 -10.26 0.51 7.71
C ASP A 109 -9.60 0.85 9.05
N LEU A 110 -10.37 1.27 10.07
CA LEU A 110 -9.84 1.50 11.42
C LEU A 110 -9.47 0.17 12.09
N ALA A 111 -10.31 -0.87 11.96
CA ALA A 111 -9.97 -2.20 12.47
C ALA A 111 -8.73 -2.77 11.75
N ALA A 112 -8.62 -2.57 10.43
CA ALA A 112 -7.42 -2.97 9.67
C ALA A 112 -6.16 -2.25 10.18
N LEU A 113 -6.23 -0.94 10.43
CA LEU A 113 -5.11 -0.17 10.99
C LEU A 113 -4.70 -0.65 12.39
N ARG A 114 -5.67 -0.98 13.25
CA ARG A 114 -5.38 -1.56 14.58
C ARG A 114 -4.73 -2.92 14.46
N GLN A 115 -5.18 -3.74 13.52
CA GLN A 115 -4.56 -5.04 13.25
C GLN A 115 -3.13 -4.88 12.73
N ILE A 116 -2.87 -3.94 11.82
CA ILE A 116 -1.51 -3.62 11.38
C ILE A 116 -0.65 -3.16 12.58
N ARG A 117 -1.18 -2.30 13.45
CA ARG A 117 -0.45 -1.79 14.61
C ARG A 117 0.00 -2.93 15.56
N SER A 118 -0.86 -3.94 15.76
CA SER A 118 -0.54 -5.07 16.64
C SER A 118 0.54 -6.03 16.08
N HIS A 119 0.96 -5.86 14.83
CA HIS A 119 2.00 -6.64 14.20
C HIS A 119 3.28 -5.82 13.88
N LEU A 120 3.34 -4.58 14.36
CA LEU A 120 4.53 -3.75 14.29
C LEU A 120 5.30 -3.78 15.61
N GLU A 121 6.61 -3.84 15.50
CA GLU A 121 7.52 -3.60 16.63
C GLU A 121 7.21 -2.27 17.33
N ILE A 122 7.72 -2.07 18.54
CA ILE A 122 7.45 -0.85 19.35
C ILE A 122 7.83 0.41 18.57
N GLU A 123 9.00 0.44 17.94
CA GLU A 123 9.49 1.55 17.11
C GLU A 123 9.24 1.30 15.61
N GLY A 124 8.42 0.29 15.28
CA GLY A 124 8.10 -0.06 13.91
C GLY A 124 7.30 1.04 13.22
N LYS A 125 7.49 1.19 11.90
CA LYS A 125 6.87 2.24 11.11
C LYS A 125 5.86 1.70 10.12
N LEU A 126 4.78 2.46 9.93
CA LEU A 126 3.77 2.22 8.91
C LEU A 126 3.82 3.32 7.84
N ALA A 127 3.88 2.93 6.58
CA ALA A 127 3.64 3.83 5.45
C ALA A 127 2.31 3.52 4.79
N ILE A 128 1.50 4.55 4.58
CA ILE A 128 0.18 4.45 3.95
C ILE A 128 0.16 5.32 2.69
N TYR A 129 -0.24 4.72 1.57
CA TYR A 129 -0.49 5.41 0.32
C TYR A 129 -1.92 5.13 -0.12
N VAL A 130 -2.76 6.16 -0.21
CA VAL A 130 -4.20 6.03 -0.50
C VAL A 130 -4.69 7.14 -1.42
N PRO A 131 -5.76 6.92 -2.20
CA PRO A 131 -6.36 7.95 -3.03
C PRO A 131 -6.90 9.08 -2.18
N ALA A 132 -6.48 10.29 -2.54
CA ALA A 132 -6.84 11.51 -1.83
C ALA A 132 -8.07 12.19 -2.46
N LEU A 133 -8.57 13.23 -1.78
CA LEU A 133 -9.60 14.17 -2.25
C LEU A 133 -10.95 13.48 -2.53
N PRO A 134 -11.82 13.33 -1.51
CA PRO A 134 -13.17 12.74 -1.67
C PRO A 134 -14.03 13.39 -2.75
N ILE A 135 -13.80 14.67 -3.07
CA ILE A 135 -14.51 15.35 -4.17
C ILE A 135 -14.23 14.73 -5.55
N LEU A 136 -13.14 13.99 -5.67
CA LEU A 136 -12.75 13.26 -6.89
C LEU A 136 -13.35 11.84 -6.95
N PHE A 137 -14.12 11.42 -5.94
CA PHE A 137 -14.77 10.11 -5.94
C PHE A 137 -15.73 9.98 -7.12
N SER A 138 -15.61 8.91 -7.89
CA SER A 138 -16.28 8.74 -9.18
C SER A 138 -16.84 7.34 -9.35
N ASP A 139 -17.47 7.10 -10.50
CA ASP A 139 -17.96 5.78 -10.89
C ASP A 139 -16.80 4.78 -11.09
N LEU A 140 -15.61 5.26 -11.47
CA LEU A 140 -14.43 4.40 -11.52
C LEU A 140 -14.09 3.88 -10.12
N ASP A 141 -14.06 4.74 -9.10
CA ASP A 141 -13.83 4.31 -7.71
C ASP A 141 -14.83 3.23 -7.28
N ARG A 142 -16.11 3.41 -7.64
CA ARG A 142 -17.16 2.40 -7.33
C ARG A 142 -16.93 1.08 -8.04
N ARG A 143 -16.57 1.11 -9.33
CA ARG A 143 -16.32 -0.10 -10.14
C ARG A 143 -15.16 -0.91 -9.62
N VAL A 144 -14.08 -0.26 -9.16
CA VAL A 144 -12.93 -0.94 -8.57
C VAL A 144 -13.14 -1.31 -7.10
N GLY A 145 -14.30 -0.98 -6.51
CA GLY A 145 -14.68 -1.38 -5.15
C GLY A 145 -14.14 -0.47 -4.05
N HIS A 146 -13.89 0.81 -4.34
CA HIS A 146 -13.54 1.77 -3.30
C HIS A 146 -14.77 2.14 -2.46
N PHE A 147 -14.63 2.10 -1.16
CA PHE A 147 -15.60 2.68 -0.23
C PHE A 147 -15.40 4.20 -0.10
N ARG A 148 -14.14 4.68 -0.26
CA ARG A 148 -13.80 6.09 0.01
C ARG A 148 -12.50 6.55 -0.64
N ARG A 149 -12.33 7.85 -0.65
CA ARG A 149 -11.05 8.57 -0.78
C ARG A 149 -10.82 9.37 0.49
N TYR A 150 -9.59 9.74 0.79
CA TYR A 150 -9.21 10.31 2.07
C TYR A 150 -8.91 11.81 2.00
N ARG A 151 -9.40 12.57 2.99
CA ARG A 151 -8.84 13.88 3.32
C ARG A 151 -7.68 13.71 4.29
N LYS A 152 -6.66 14.55 4.16
CA LYS A 152 -5.46 14.49 5.01
C LYS A 152 -5.83 14.46 6.51
N ARG A 153 -6.73 15.35 6.96
CA ARG A 153 -7.13 15.41 8.39
C ARG A 153 -7.85 14.14 8.84
N GLU A 154 -8.75 13.63 8.02
CA GLU A 154 -9.52 12.40 8.33
C GLU A 154 -8.59 11.19 8.45
N LEU A 155 -7.65 11.05 7.51
CA LEU A 155 -6.65 9.98 7.56
C LEU A 155 -5.78 10.09 8.82
N ILE A 156 -5.27 11.28 9.14
CA ILE A 156 -4.46 11.52 10.35
C ILE A 156 -5.24 11.08 11.59
N THR A 157 -6.45 11.62 11.79
CA THR A 157 -7.29 11.29 12.97
C THR A 157 -7.54 9.78 13.07
N LYS A 158 -7.80 9.12 11.94
CA LYS A 158 -8.05 7.68 11.91
C LYS A 158 -6.79 6.87 12.30
N VAL A 159 -5.65 7.22 11.75
CA VAL A 159 -4.37 6.57 12.04
C VAL A 159 -3.95 6.78 13.49
N GLU A 160 -4.16 7.98 14.05
CA GLU A 160 -3.94 8.27 15.47
C GLU A 160 -4.91 7.47 16.37
N SER A 161 -6.18 7.33 15.96
CA SER A 161 -7.18 6.51 16.68
C SER A 161 -6.85 5.01 16.66
N ALA A 162 -6.00 4.57 15.72
CA ALA A 162 -5.47 3.22 15.67
C ALA A 162 -4.21 3.02 16.53
N GLY A 163 -3.73 4.07 17.25
CA GLY A 163 -2.59 4.00 18.15
C GLY A 163 -1.24 4.32 17.49
N PHE A 164 -1.24 5.00 16.36
CA PHE A 164 -0.01 5.49 15.72
C PHE A 164 0.27 6.95 16.06
N ARG A 165 1.53 7.32 15.99
CA ARG A 165 1.98 8.72 15.98
C ARG A 165 2.36 9.10 14.54
N ILE A 166 1.84 10.23 14.05
CA ILE A 166 2.15 10.72 12.72
C ILE A 166 3.53 11.38 12.69
N GLU A 167 4.42 10.87 11.85
CA GLU A 167 5.70 11.53 11.57
C GLU A 167 5.53 12.59 10.48
N TYR A 168 4.87 12.24 9.38
CA TYR A 168 4.51 13.19 8.32
C TYR A 168 3.31 12.69 7.52
N CYS A 169 2.62 13.62 6.87
CA CYS A 169 1.54 13.33 5.94
C CYS A 169 1.48 14.44 4.89
N HIS A 170 1.46 14.10 3.62
CA HIS A 170 1.39 15.07 2.53
C HIS A 170 0.61 14.51 1.33
N TYR A 171 0.13 15.40 0.47
CA TYR A 171 -0.43 14.99 -0.82
C TYR A 171 0.71 14.75 -1.81
N ASN A 172 0.57 13.69 -2.60
CA ASN A 172 1.45 13.38 -3.73
C ASN A 172 0.69 13.54 -5.04
N ASP A 173 1.43 13.75 -6.13
CA ASP A 173 0.92 13.77 -7.49
C ASP A 173 -0.19 14.79 -7.75
N CYS A 174 0.12 16.05 -7.50
CA CYS A 174 -0.79 17.16 -7.82
C CYS A 174 -1.10 17.26 -9.33
N LEU A 175 -0.21 16.77 -10.21
CA LEU A 175 -0.43 16.77 -11.65
C LEU A 175 -1.44 15.71 -12.08
N GLY A 176 -1.46 14.54 -11.43
CA GLY A 176 -2.48 13.51 -11.64
C GLY A 176 -3.89 13.99 -11.32
N VAL A 177 -4.02 14.91 -10.34
CA VAL A 177 -5.33 15.56 -10.03
C VAL A 177 -5.82 16.39 -11.22
N LEU A 178 -4.94 17.14 -11.87
CA LEU A 178 -5.30 17.96 -13.03
C LEU A 178 -5.69 17.10 -14.24
N ALA A 179 -4.94 16.03 -14.51
CA ALA A 179 -5.26 15.07 -15.56
C ALA A 179 -6.61 14.39 -15.28
N TRP A 180 -6.87 14.01 -14.04
CA TRP A 180 -8.12 13.38 -13.64
C TRP A 180 -9.34 14.34 -13.77
N LEU A 181 -9.17 15.61 -13.40
CA LEU A 181 -10.20 16.65 -13.59
C LEU A 181 -10.49 16.87 -15.08
N ALA A 182 -9.47 16.85 -15.93
CA ALA A 182 -9.66 16.98 -17.38
C ALA A 182 -10.47 15.81 -17.96
N LEU A 183 -10.24 14.58 -17.50
CA LEU A 183 -10.98 13.39 -17.92
C LEU A 183 -12.43 13.36 -17.40
N LYS A 184 -12.75 14.10 -16.34
CA LYS A 184 -14.10 14.17 -15.76
C LYS A 184 -15.02 15.16 -16.52
N ILE A 185 -14.46 16.00 -17.39
CA ILE A 185 -15.18 17.04 -18.16
C ILE A 185 -15.58 16.50 -19.55
N ILE A 186 -15.08 15.35 -19.97
CA ILE A 186 -15.44 14.63 -21.19
C ILE A 186 -16.42 13.51 -20.87
#